data_1711747f2eed706c6806e130ee4ddc97
#
_entry.id   1711747f2eed706c6806e130ee4ddc97
#
_cell.length_a   1.000
_cell.length_b   1.000
_cell.length_c   1.000
_cell.angle_alpha   90.00
_cell.angle_beta   90.00
_cell.angle_gamma   90.00
#
_symmetry.space_group_name_H-M   'P 1'
#
loop_
_entity.id
_entity.type
_entity.pdbx_description
1 polymer ?
#
loop_
_entity_poly.entity_id
_entity_poly.type
_entity_poly.pdbx_seq_one_letter_code
_entity_poly.pdbx_strand_id
1 'polypeptide(L)'
;GYLIGGIPTNFKSSARLPKETKKNVPSFFVIEADEYDTAFFDKRSKFIHYHPRTLVLNNLEFDHADIFDDLDHIKKHFHHLIRIIPQEGQIISNAESNALRETIDMGTWSEIEYFSDEKGWSYEINKGWHSLSISYKNKNQGMLNWNLIGHHNASNALAAIAAAKHVGITPENAIEALSLFKGVKKRMEKIASYENGINLYDDFAHHPTAIMTTLAGIKKTEHEGRIIAVIEPRSNTMKLGSMKKELINSLK
;
A
#
# COMPACT_ATOMS: atom_id res chain seq x y z
N GLY A 1 9.75 3.58 15.52
CA GLY A 1 8.39 3.28 15.94
C GLY A 1 7.44 3.13 14.77
N TYR A 2 6.24 2.67 15.03
CA TYR A 2 5.19 2.57 14.01
C TYR A 2 3.79 2.58 14.62
N LEU A 3 2.81 3.02 13.83
CA LEU A 3 1.38 2.90 14.07
C LEU A 3 0.71 2.55 12.73
N ILE A 4 0.08 1.39 12.66
CA ILE A 4 -0.51 0.83 11.44
C ILE A 4 -1.85 0.16 11.74
N GLY A 5 -2.79 0.15 10.79
CA GLY A 5 -4.14 -0.43 10.98
C GLY A 5 -4.16 -1.96 11.02
N GLY A 6 -3.24 -2.62 10.30
CA GLY A 6 -3.13 -4.07 10.29
C GLY A 6 -2.21 -4.63 11.36
N ILE A 7 -2.21 -5.95 11.53
CA ILE A 7 -1.27 -6.66 12.42
C ILE A 7 -0.28 -7.43 11.55
N PRO A 8 0.98 -6.96 11.40
CA PRO A 8 2.00 -7.70 10.68
C PRO A 8 2.32 -9.00 11.42
N THR A 9 2.47 -10.10 10.68
CA THR A 9 2.79 -11.40 11.29
C THR A 9 4.17 -11.46 11.93
N ASN A 10 5.08 -10.54 11.52
CA ASN A 10 6.41 -10.39 12.12
C ASN A 10 6.39 -9.66 13.48
N PHE A 11 5.29 -9.00 13.85
CA PHE A 11 5.19 -8.18 15.05
C PHE A 11 4.02 -8.61 15.93
N LYS A 12 4.11 -8.32 17.23
CA LYS A 12 3.06 -8.68 18.20
C LYS A 12 1.90 -7.70 18.28
N SER A 13 2.08 -6.48 17.77
CA SER A 13 1.09 -5.41 17.86
C SER A 13 1.11 -4.52 16.61
N SER A 14 0.05 -3.78 16.40
CA SER A 14 -0.06 -2.76 15.34
C SER A 14 0.62 -1.43 15.68
N ALA A 15 1.11 -1.27 16.90
CA ALA A 15 1.77 -0.05 17.33
C ALA A 15 2.98 -0.36 18.22
N ARG A 16 4.04 0.42 18.07
CA ARG A 16 5.24 0.38 18.90
C ARG A 16 5.94 1.72 18.89
N LEU A 17 6.28 2.22 20.08
CA LEU A 17 7.14 3.39 20.19
C LEU A 17 8.56 3.09 19.68
N PRO A 18 9.29 4.10 19.20
CA PRO A 18 10.70 3.96 18.88
C PRO A 18 11.46 3.42 20.10
N LYS A 19 12.44 2.55 19.86
CA LYS A 19 13.40 2.24 20.93
C LYS A 19 14.22 3.50 21.23
N GLU A 20 14.58 3.69 22.48
CA GLU A 20 15.56 4.72 22.84
C GLU A 20 16.82 4.51 22.02
N THR A 21 17.19 5.52 21.26
CA THR A 21 18.43 5.52 20.48
C THR A 21 19.51 6.28 21.23
N LYS A 22 20.78 5.95 20.95
CA LYS A 22 21.90 6.75 21.45
C LYS A 22 21.72 8.21 21.00
N LYS A 23 22.16 9.17 21.83
CA LYS A 23 22.17 10.60 21.47
C LYS A 23 22.68 10.76 20.03
N ASN A 24 21.97 11.51 19.19
CA ASN A 24 22.28 11.81 17.79
C ASN A 24 21.98 10.71 16.77
N VAL A 25 21.28 9.63 17.10
CA VAL A 25 20.75 8.70 16.11
C VAL A 25 19.30 9.08 15.80
N PRO A 26 18.94 9.37 14.53
CA PRO A 26 17.56 9.70 14.17
C PRO A 26 16.61 8.57 14.55
N SER A 27 15.48 8.94 15.14
CA SER A 27 14.41 8.02 15.45
C SER A 27 13.29 8.22 14.42
N PHE A 28 12.95 7.17 13.69
CA PHE A 28 11.86 7.21 12.70
C PHE A 28 10.57 6.67 13.29
N PHE A 29 9.46 7.26 12.83
CA PHE A 29 8.13 6.77 13.13
C PHE A 29 7.36 6.60 11.82
N VAL A 30 6.90 5.38 11.56
CA VAL A 30 6.07 5.03 10.39
C VAL A 30 4.62 5.02 10.82
N ILE A 31 3.78 5.78 10.12
CA ILE A 31 2.36 5.86 10.42
C ILE A 31 1.56 5.56 9.17
N GLU A 32 0.55 4.69 9.29
CA GLU A 32 -0.46 4.51 8.26
C GLU A 32 -1.38 5.73 8.29
N ALA A 33 -1.45 6.44 7.16
CA ALA A 33 -2.25 7.64 7.02
C ALA A 33 -3.68 7.25 6.58
N ASP A 34 -4.65 7.91 7.22
CA ASP A 34 -6.08 7.67 7.02
C ASP A 34 -6.72 9.01 6.64
N GLU A 35 -7.55 9.01 5.60
CA GLU A 35 -8.26 10.18 5.08
C GLU A 35 -9.47 10.60 5.90
N TYR A 36 -9.88 9.82 6.88
CA TYR A 36 -11.01 10.15 7.74
C TYR A 36 -10.82 11.46 8.51
N ASP A 37 -11.95 12.06 8.86
CA ASP A 37 -12.02 13.24 9.72
C ASP A 37 -11.18 13.09 11.00
N THR A 38 -10.49 14.15 11.37
CA THR A 38 -9.66 14.17 12.59
C THR A 38 -10.50 14.03 13.84
N ALA A 39 -11.60 14.81 13.94
CA ALA A 39 -12.50 14.82 15.08
C ALA A 39 -13.86 15.40 14.68
N PHE A 40 -14.85 15.32 15.59
CA PHE A 40 -16.17 15.91 15.39
C PHE A 40 -16.11 17.40 15.01
N PHE A 41 -15.18 18.14 15.57
CA PHE A 41 -15.01 19.59 15.36
C PHE A 41 -13.91 19.92 14.34
N ASP A 42 -13.19 18.94 13.81
CA ASP A 42 -12.17 19.11 12.76
C ASP A 42 -12.43 18.09 11.64
N LYS A 43 -13.07 18.58 10.57
CA LYS A 43 -13.45 17.80 9.41
C LYS A 43 -12.34 17.60 8.38
N ARG A 44 -11.12 18.06 8.67
CA ARG A 44 -9.95 17.80 7.84
C ARG A 44 -9.46 16.39 8.07
N SER A 45 -8.91 15.78 7.03
CA SER A 45 -8.32 14.45 7.13
C SER A 45 -7.19 14.39 8.15
N LYS A 46 -7.11 13.33 8.93
CA LYS A 46 -6.13 13.14 10.02
C LYS A 46 -4.69 13.32 9.56
N PHE A 47 -4.37 12.89 8.36
CA PHE A 47 -3.01 12.85 7.87
C PHE A 47 -2.35 14.24 7.77
N ILE A 48 -3.13 15.34 7.67
CA ILE A 48 -2.55 16.69 7.62
C ILE A 48 -1.87 17.09 8.94
N HIS A 49 -2.22 16.44 10.05
CA HIS A 49 -1.62 16.71 11.36
C HIS A 49 -0.30 15.97 11.58
N TYR A 50 0.08 15.04 10.71
CA TYR A 50 1.26 14.20 10.89
C TYR A 50 2.57 14.88 10.46
N HIS A 51 2.49 15.88 9.59
CA HIS A 51 3.66 16.61 9.06
C HIS A 51 4.81 15.70 8.63
N PRO A 52 4.56 14.74 7.70
CA PRO A 52 5.58 13.78 7.32
C PRO A 52 6.71 14.44 6.52
N ARG A 53 7.93 13.89 6.65
CA ARG A 53 9.07 14.21 5.77
C ARG A 53 9.15 13.26 4.58
N THR A 54 8.66 12.05 4.74
CA THR A 54 8.55 11.05 3.68
C THR A 54 7.08 10.70 3.55
N LEU A 55 6.49 10.98 2.40
CA LEU A 55 5.10 10.69 2.08
C LEU A 55 5.04 9.62 1.00
N VAL A 56 4.34 8.53 1.27
CA VAL A 56 3.99 7.52 0.26
C VAL A 56 2.55 7.72 -0.17
N LEU A 57 2.34 7.94 -1.47
CA LEU A 57 1.04 7.98 -2.12
C LEU A 57 0.89 6.70 -2.95
N ASN A 58 0.14 5.73 -2.43
CA ASN A 58 0.08 4.40 -3.00
C ASN A 58 -0.99 4.26 -4.09
N ASN A 59 -2.23 4.64 -3.75
CA ASN A 59 -3.35 4.73 -4.68
C ASN A 59 -4.33 5.79 -4.18
N LEU A 60 -5.17 6.30 -5.09
CA LEU A 60 -6.24 7.22 -4.77
C LEU A 60 -7.44 6.85 -5.61
N GLU A 61 -8.48 6.38 -4.95
CA GLU A 61 -9.75 5.96 -5.55
C GLU A 61 -10.90 6.54 -4.75
N PHE A 62 -12.09 6.55 -5.33
CA PHE A 62 -13.28 6.98 -4.60
C PHE A 62 -13.69 5.89 -3.61
N ASP A 63 -13.63 6.21 -2.34
CA ASP A 63 -14.16 5.43 -1.23
C ASP A 63 -14.74 6.39 -0.17
N HIS A 64 -15.27 5.84 0.92
CA HIS A 64 -15.83 6.63 2.02
C HIS A 64 -16.90 7.63 1.58
N ALA A 65 -17.89 7.14 0.81
CA ALA A 65 -19.02 7.93 0.31
C ALA A 65 -19.89 8.57 1.42
N ASP A 66 -19.63 8.26 2.67
CA ASP A 66 -20.22 8.89 3.86
C ASP A 66 -19.49 10.18 4.27
N ILE A 67 -18.29 10.45 3.73
CA ILE A 67 -17.46 11.62 4.05
C ILE A 67 -17.17 12.45 2.80
N PHE A 68 -16.94 11.81 1.67
CA PHE A 68 -16.55 12.45 0.42
C PHE A 68 -17.66 12.37 -0.61
N ASP A 69 -17.96 13.49 -1.26
CA ASP A 69 -18.98 13.58 -2.30
C ASP A 69 -18.52 12.91 -3.61
N ASP A 70 -17.24 13.09 -3.96
CA ASP A 70 -16.63 12.61 -5.19
C ASP A 70 -15.10 12.44 -5.07
N LEU A 71 -14.49 11.96 -6.13
CA LEU A 71 -13.03 11.78 -6.20
C LEU A 71 -12.26 13.11 -6.14
N ASP A 72 -12.81 14.19 -6.67
CA ASP A 72 -12.16 15.51 -6.66
C ASP A 72 -12.14 16.11 -5.25
N HIS A 73 -13.12 15.75 -4.41
CA HIS A 73 -13.10 16.09 -2.99
C HIS A 73 -11.93 15.39 -2.30
N ILE A 74 -11.72 14.09 -2.54
CA ILE A 74 -10.58 13.34 -1.99
C ILE A 74 -9.24 13.91 -2.50
N LYS A 75 -9.12 14.21 -3.80
CA LYS A 75 -7.92 14.83 -4.38
C LYS A 75 -7.53 16.13 -3.68
N LYS A 76 -8.51 16.99 -3.35
CA LYS A 76 -8.26 18.22 -2.59
C LYS A 76 -7.65 17.94 -1.21
N HIS A 77 -8.16 16.94 -0.50
CA HIS A 77 -7.61 16.55 0.80
C HIS A 77 -6.18 16.01 0.67
N PHE A 78 -5.91 15.16 -0.32
CA PHE A 78 -4.55 14.68 -0.61
C PHE A 78 -3.61 15.81 -1.03
N HIS A 79 -4.10 16.80 -1.80
CA HIS A 79 -3.32 17.98 -2.14
C HIS A 79 -2.98 18.82 -0.89
N HIS A 80 -3.88 18.92 0.09
CA HIS A 80 -3.56 19.56 1.38
C HIS A 80 -2.42 18.84 2.09
N LEU A 81 -2.37 17.50 2.05
CA LEU A 81 -1.25 16.72 2.59
C LEU A 81 0.05 16.96 1.80
N ILE A 82 -0.01 16.95 0.47
CA ILE A 82 1.16 17.23 -0.39
C ILE A 82 1.77 18.60 -0.05
N ARG A 83 0.95 19.62 0.16
CA ARG A 83 1.40 20.99 0.44
C ARG A 83 2.11 21.17 1.76
N ILE A 84 1.93 20.29 2.73
CA ILE A 84 2.62 20.39 4.04
C ILE A 84 3.94 19.62 4.09
N ILE A 85 4.30 18.89 3.02
CA ILE A 85 5.61 18.25 2.93
C ILE A 85 6.68 19.35 2.81
N PRO A 86 7.71 19.36 3.65
CA PRO A 86 8.76 20.36 3.58
C PRO A 86 9.60 20.20 2.30
N GLN A 87 10.29 21.25 1.89
CA GLN A 87 11.10 21.25 0.68
C GLN A 87 12.16 20.14 0.67
N GLU A 88 12.73 19.81 1.82
CA GLU A 88 13.70 18.72 2.01
C GLU A 88 13.04 17.35 2.20
N GLY A 89 11.71 17.31 2.16
CA GLY A 89 10.94 16.07 2.21
C GLY A 89 10.83 15.43 0.84
N GLN A 90 10.32 14.20 0.80
CA GLN A 90 10.13 13.45 -0.43
C GLN A 90 8.73 12.87 -0.52
N ILE A 91 8.13 13.01 -1.70
CA ILE A 91 6.88 12.36 -2.09
C ILE A 91 7.22 11.15 -2.95
N ILE A 92 6.75 9.98 -2.56
CA ILE A 92 6.93 8.73 -3.27
C ILE A 92 5.56 8.33 -3.80
N SER A 93 5.37 8.39 -5.12
CA SER A 93 4.05 8.25 -5.74
C SER A 93 3.98 7.10 -6.72
N ASN A 94 2.84 6.41 -6.72
CA ASN A 94 2.54 5.40 -7.71
C ASN A 94 2.29 6.05 -9.08
N ALA A 95 3.13 5.72 -10.06
CA ALA A 95 3.02 6.24 -11.42
C ALA A 95 1.80 5.71 -12.19
N GLU A 96 1.23 4.57 -11.77
CA GLU A 96 0.06 3.98 -12.43
C GLU A 96 -1.25 4.68 -12.05
N SER A 97 -1.26 5.48 -10.97
CA SER A 97 -2.47 6.18 -10.52
C SER A 97 -2.61 7.56 -11.19
N ASN A 98 -3.54 7.67 -12.12
CA ASN A 98 -3.87 8.95 -12.75
C ASN A 98 -4.39 9.97 -11.73
N ALA A 99 -5.22 9.54 -10.77
CA ALA A 99 -5.75 10.42 -9.75
C ALA A 99 -4.64 11.03 -8.87
N LEU A 100 -3.58 10.27 -8.54
CA LEU A 100 -2.42 10.80 -7.83
C LEU A 100 -1.63 11.79 -8.69
N ARG A 101 -1.45 11.50 -9.99
CA ARG A 101 -0.78 12.40 -10.92
C ARG A 101 -1.53 13.74 -11.00
N GLU A 102 -2.84 13.72 -11.22
CA GLU A 102 -3.69 14.90 -11.25
C GLU A 102 -3.62 15.70 -9.94
N THR A 103 -3.53 15.00 -8.80
CA THR A 103 -3.39 15.64 -7.48
C THR A 103 -2.03 16.33 -7.32
N ILE A 104 -0.95 15.71 -7.79
CA ILE A 104 0.40 16.28 -7.77
C ILE A 104 0.49 17.49 -8.71
N ASP A 105 -0.17 17.42 -9.87
CA ASP A 105 -0.21 18.51 -10.87
C ASP A 105 -0.94 19.77 -10.35
N MET A 106 -1.73 19.66 -9.27
CA MET A 106 -2.29 20.82 -8.56
C MET A 106 -1.21 21.67 -7.89
N GLY A 107 0.00 21.15 -7.73
CA GLY A 107 1.20 21.85 -7.27
C GLY A 107 1.90 21.18 -6.09
N THR A 108 3.21 21.09 -6.18
CA THR A 108 4.12 20.65 -5.12
C THR A 108 5.46 21.35 -5.26
N TRP A 109 6.19 21.48 -4.15
CA TRP A 109 7.55 22.02 -4.10
C TRP A 109 8.58 21.03 -3.52
N SER A 110 8.10 19.85 -3.10
CA SER A 110 8.96 18.76 -2.63
C SER A 110 9.35 17.87 -3.78
N GLU A 111 10.48 17.16 -3.67
CA GLU A 111 10.93 16.21 -4.66
C GLU A 111 9.96 15.03 -4.77
N ILE A 112 9.70 14.58 -6.00
CA ILE A 112 8.84 13.44 -6.28
C ILE A 112 9.69 12.29 -6.83
N GLU A 113 9.54 11.12 -6.23
CA GLU A 113 10.09 9.86 -6.73
C GLU A 113 8.94 8.90 -7.06
N TYR A 114 8.96 8.34 -8.27
CA TYR A 114 7.90 7.45 -8.72
C TYR A 114 8.28 5.98 -8.54
N PHE A 115 7.28 5.15 -8.21
CA PHE A 115 7.37 3.70 -8.28
C PHE A 115 6.31 3.12 -9.25
N SER A 116 6.45 1.85 -9.61
CA SER A 116 5.75 1.23 -10.74
C SER A 116 6.01 2.00 -12.04
N ASP A 117 7.27 2.43 -12.24
CA ASP A 117 7.74 3.19 -13.40
C ASP A 117 9.20 2.82 -13.72
N GLU A 118 9.51 2.55 -14.99
CA GLU A 118 10.87 2.23 -15.43
C GLU A 118 11.87 3.38 -15.19
N LYS A 119 11.42 4.63 -15.24
CA LYS A 119 12.25 5.80 -14.93
C LYS A 119 12.44 6.04 -13.43
N GLY A 120 11.70 5.36 -12.61
CA GLY A 120 11.75 5.37 -11.16
C GLY A 120 12.10 3.98 -10.61
N TRP A 121 11.25 3.49 -9.70
CA TRP A 121 11.33 2.14 -9.17
C TRP A 121 10.44 1.19 -9.96
N SER A 122 11.01 0.06 -10.36
CA SER A 122 10.31 -0.97 -11.12
C SER A 122 10.69 -2.37 -10.62
N TYR A 123 9.93 -3.37 -11.06
CA TYR A 123 10.24 -4.76 -10.81
C TYR A 123 9.99 -5.62 -12.05
N GLU A 124 10.70 -6.75 -12.10
CA GLU A 124 10.44 -7.82 -13.05
C GLU A 124 10.19 -9.14 -12.32
N ILE A 125 9.26 -9.93 -12.82
CA ILE A 125 8.92 -11.24 -12.25
C ILE A 125 9.85 -12.30 -12.82
N ASN A 126 10.58 -13.01 -11.95
CA ASN A 126 11.50 -14.09 -12.36
C ASN A 126 10.84 -15.48 -12.25
N LYS A 127 10.34 -15.83 -11.07
CA LYS A 127 9.67 -17.11 -10.79
C LYS A 127 8.35 -16.84 -10.05
N GLY A 128 7.32 -16.51 -10.82
CA GLY A 128 6.07 -16.08 -10.21
C GLY A 128 6.27 -14.90 -9.26
N TRP A 129 5.29 -14.63 -8.41
CA TRP A 129 5.33 -13.52 -7.46
C TRP A 129 6.36 -13.66 -6.33
N HIS A 130 6.93 -14.86 -6.17
CA HIS A 130 7.85 -15.16 -5.08
C HIS A 130 9.27 -14.67 -5.31
N SER A 131 9.61 -14.25 -6.53
CA SER A 131 10.96 -13.77 -6.89
C SER A 131 10.87 -12.60 -7.86
N LEU A 132 11.23 -11.41 -7.39
CA LEU A 132 11.16 -10.16 -8.14
C LEU A 132 12.56 -9.54 -8.23
N SER A 133 13.00 -9.18 -9.44
CA SER A 133 14.16 -8.31 -9.63
C SER A 133 13.75 -6.87 -9.44
N ILE A 134 14.34 -6.17 -8.48
CA ILE A 134 14.04 -4.77 -8.18
C ILE A 134 15.04 -3.86 -8.91
N SER A 135 14.53 -2.84 -9.58
CA SER A 135 15.35 -1.86 -10.31
C SER A 135 15.00 -0.43 -9.90
N TYR A 136 16.00 0.45 -9.94
CA TYR A 136 15.84 1.89 -9.78
C TYR A 136 16.52 2.61 -10.95
N LYS A 137 15.75 3.38 -11.73
CA LYS A 137 16.23 4.06 -12.96
C LYS A 137 16.98 3.09 -13.88
N ASN A 138 16.37 1.95 -14.16
CA ASN A 138 16.92 0.85 -14.97
C ASN A 138 18.21 0.21 -14.44
N LYS A 139 18.58 0.45 -13.18
CA LYS A 139 19.72 -0.22 -12.52
C LYS A 139 19.21 -1.23 -11.52
N ASN A 140 19.65 -2.48 -11.65
CA ASN A 140 19.29 -3.54 -10.71
C ASN A 140 19.79 -3.20 -9.30
N GLN A 141 18.91 -3.35 -8.31
CA GLN A 141 19.14 -3.08 -6.88
C GLN A 141 19.17 -4.37 -6.06
N GLY A 142 18.77 -5.49 -6.63
CA GLY A 142 18.75 -6.78 -5.97
C GLY A 142 17.50 -7.60 -6.27
N MET A 143 17.40 -8.75 -5.62
CA MET A 143 16.32 -9.70 -5.81
C MET A 143 15.50 -9.85 -4.52
N LEU A 144 14.22 -9.54 -4.59
CA LEU A 144 13.27 -9.75 -3.50
C LEU A 144 12.68 -11.16 -3.62
N ASN A 145 12.95 -12.00 -2.62
CA ASN A 145 12.35 -13.32 -2.50
C ASN A 145 11.45 -13.35 -1.27
N TRP A 146 10.16 -13.60 -1.46
CA TRP A 146 9.16 -13.57 -0.38
C TRP A 146 7.96 -14.47 -0.68
N ASN A 147 6.95 -14.46 0.20
CA ASN A 147 5.74 -15.29 0.05
C ASN A 147 4.49 -14.50 -0.36
N LEU A 148 4.62 -13.19 -0.62
CA LEU A 148 3.47 -12.40 -1.03
C LEU A 148 3.24 -12.51 -2.54
N ILE A 149 1.98 -12.38 -2.95
CA ILE A 149 1.55 -12.55 -4.33
C ILE A 149 0.84 -11.29 -4.84
N GLY A 150 0.90 -11.08 -6.13
CA GLY A 150 0.14 -10.05 -6.84
C GLY A 150 0.88 -8.73 -7.02
N HIS A 151 0.48 -8.03 -8.09
CA HIS A 151 1.03 -6.75 -8.49
C HIS A 151 1.02 -5.71 -7.35
N HIS A 152 -0.11 -5.63 -6.62
CA HIS A 152 -0.25 -4.67 -5.52
C HIS A 152 0.81 -4.85 -4.41
N ASN A 153 1.18 -6.10 -4.08
CA ASN A 153 2.25 -6.34 -3.11
C ASN A 153 3.62 -5.96 -3.67
N ALA A 154 3.87 -6.25 -4.95
CA ALA A 154 5.11 -5.82 -5.61
C ALA A 154 5.23 -4.29 -5.64
N SER A 155 4.17 -3.56 -5.99
CA SER A 155 4.12 -2.09 -5.91
C SER A 155 4.33 -1.58 -4.48
N ASN A 156 3.71 -2.19 -3.48
CA ASN A 156 3.93 -1.86 -2.07
C ASN A 156 5.40 -2.05 -1.64
N ALA A 157 6.07 -3.10 -2.16
CA ALA A 157 7.49 -3.30 -1.92
C ALA A 157 8.34 -2.18 -2.49
N LEU A 158 8.09 -1.76 -3.73
CA LEU A 158 8.79 -0.63 -4.35
C LEU A 158 8.63 0.65 -3.52
N ALA A 159 7.41 0.96 -3.09
CA ALA A 159 7.11 2.11 -2.24
C ALA A 159 7.89 2.06 -0.91
N ALA A 160 7.92 0.89 -0.27
CA ALA A 160 8.65 0.68 0.99
C ALA A 160 10.16 0.83 0.82
N ILE A 161 10.74 0.29 -0.26
CA ILE A 161 12.17 0.42 -0.59
C ILE A 161 12.53 1.89 -0.86
N ALA A 162 11.70 2.61 -1.65
CA ALA A 162 11.88 4.03 -1.92
C ALA A 162 11.84 4.87 -0.64
N ALA A 163 10.87 4.61 0.25
CA ALA A 163 10.76 5.29 1.53
C ALA A 163 11.97 5.00 2.44
N ALA A 164 12.44 3.75 2.48
CA ALA A 164 13.62 3.35 3.22
C ALA A 164 14.89 4.06 2.70
N LYS A 165 15.04 4.16 1.37
CA LYS A 165 16.15 4.87 0.74
C LYS A 165 16.18 6.35 1.12
N HIS A 166 15.03 7.03 1.12
CA HIS A 166 14.95 8.44 1.51
C HIS A 166 15.45 8.69 2.94
N VAL A 167 15.27 7.74 3.85
CA VAL A 167 15.75 7.83 5.23
C VAL A 167 17.15 7.23 5.46
N GLY A 168 17.88 6.95 4.38
CA GLY A 168 19.28 6.52 4.42
C GLY A 168 19.52 5.01 4.55
N ILE A 169 18.49 4.18 4.35
CA ILE A 169 18.64 2.72 4.27
C ILE A 169 18.94 2.35 2.83
N THR A 170 19.99 1.54 2.60
CA THR A 170 20.32 1.12 1.23
C THR A 170 19.22 0.21 0.66
N PRO A 171 19.01 0.22 -0.67
CA PRO A 171 18.02 -0.65 -1.31
C PRO A 171 18.24 -2.12 -0.99
N GLU A 172 19.50 -2.58 -0.94
CA GLU A 172 19.84 -3.96 -0.64
C GLU A 172 19.35 -4.35 0.77
N ASN A 173 19.60 -3.52 1.77
CA ASN A 173 19.14 -3.76 3.14
C ASN A 173 17.60 -3.72 3.25
N ALA A 174 16.95 -2.85 2.49
CA ALA A 174 15.48 -2.78 2.44
C ALA A 174 14.89 -4.04 1.79
N ILE A 175 15.49 -4.53 0.70
CA ILE A 175 15.10 -5.77 0.02
C ILE A 175 15.30 -6.99 0.94
N GLU A 176 16.44 -7.07 1.64
CA GLU A 176 16.70 -8.13 2.63
C GLU A 176 15.64 -8.12 3.74
N ALA A 177 15.33 -6.96 4.29
CA ALA A 177 14.30 -6.83 5.32
C ALA A 177 12.89 -7.25 4.81
N LEU A 178 12.53 -6.89 3.58
CA LEU A 178 11.28 -7.30 2.97
C LEU A 178 11.22 -8.80 2.67
N SER A 179 12.34 -9.44 2.37
CA SER A 179 12.41 -10.90 2.18
C SER A 179 12.07 -11.68 3.47
N LEU A 180 12.20 -11.04 4.63
CA LEU A 180 11.79 -11.58 5.92
C LEU A 180 10.34 -11.25 6.30
N PHE A 181 9.67 -10.42 5.52
CA PHE A 181 8.30 -9.98 5.81
C PHE A 181 7.29 -11.08 5.47
N LYS A 182 6.48 -11.45 6.46
CA LYS A 182 5.53 -12.57 6.38
C LYS A 182 4.10 -12.14 6.05
N GLY A 183 3.90 -10.86 5.72
CA GLY A 183 2.58 -10.31 5.43
C GLY A 183 1.85 -9.78 6.65
N VAL A 184 0.59 -9.45 6.45
CA VAL A 184 -0.32 -8.88 7.45
C VAL A 184 -1.49 -9.85 7.61
N LYS A 185 -1.99 -10.00 8.83
CA LYS A 185 -3.21 -10.78 9.11
C LYS A 185 -4.37 -10.28 8.27
N LYS A 186 -5.19 -11.21 7.81
CA LYS A 186 -6.34 -10.94 6.92
C LYS A 186 -5.95 -10.26 5.58
N ARG A 187 -4.74 -10.49 5.09
CA ARG A 187 -4.29 -10.10 3.76
C ARG A 187 -3.74 -11.33 3.05
N MET A 188 -4.64 -12.06 2.36
CA MET A 188 -4.36 -13.39 1.81
C MET A 188 -3.72 -14.34 2.85
N GLU A 189 -4.17 -14.21 4.09
CA GLU A 189 -3.71 -15.07 5.20
C GLU A 189 -4.21 -16.50 4.98
N LYS A 190 -3.26 -17.43 4.82
CA LYS A 190 -3.60 -18.85 4.70
C LYS A 190 -4.03 -19.39 6.06
N ILE A 191 -5.32 -19.69 6.22
CA ILE A 191 -5.91 -20.17 7.46
C ILE A 191 -5.76 -21.68 7.60
N ALA A 192 -6.00 -22.42 6.51
CA ALA A 192 -5.96 -23.86 6.52
C ALA A 192 -5.55 -24.44 5.16
N SER A 193 -4.99 -25.64 5.21
CA SER A 193 -4.79 -26.53 4.07
C SER A 193 -5.39 -27.90 4.43
N TYR A 194 -6.22 -28.42 3.57
CA TYR A 194 -6.87 -29.70 3.75
C TYR A 194 -6.21 -30.78 2.89
N GLU A 195 -6.29 -32.07 3.31
CA GLU A 195 -5.65 -33.21 2.62
C GLU A 195 -6.15 -33.38 1.17
N ASN A 196 -7.38 -32.96 0.87
CA ASN A 196 -7.95 -32.95 -0.48
C ASN A 196 -7.43 -31.82 -1.39
N GLY A 197 -6.41 -31.08 -0.97
CA GLY A 197 -5.79 -30.00 -1.73
C GLY A 197 -6.48 -28.64 -1.62
N ILE A 198 -7.55 -28.52 -0.84
CA ILE A 198 -8.24 -27.25 -0.62
C ILE A 198 -7.40 -26.36 0.30
N ASN A 199 -7.11 -25.14 -0.12
CA ASN A 199 -6.50 -24.09 0.69
C ASN A 199 -7.54 -23.02 1.02
N LEU A 200 -7.65 -22.66 2.29
CA LEU A 200 -8.54 -21.60 2.78
C LEU A 200 -7.72 -20.36 3.12
N TYR A 201 -8.16 -19.22 2.59
CA TYR A 201 -7.54 -17.92 2.83
C TYR A 201 -8.55 -16.94 3.40
N ASP A 202 -8.09 -16.05 4.30
CA ASP A 202 -8.83 -14.88 4.77
C ASP A 202 -8.23 -13.61 4.18
N ASP A 203 -9.08 -12.74 3.63
CA ASP A 203 -8.67 -11.48 3.03
C ASP A 203 -9.65 -10.36 3.42
N PHE A 204 -9.11 -9.20 3.69
CA PHE A 204 -9.88 -8.01 4.09
C PHE A 204 -10.37 -7.19 2.90
N ALA A 205 -10.11 -7.61 1.68
CA ALA A 205 -10.52 -6.87 0.48
C ALA A 205 -12.04 -6.62 0.50
N HIS A 206 -12.42 -5.35 0.51
CA HIS A 206 -13.81 -4.89 0.58
C HIS A 206 -14.12 -3.79 -0.45
N HIS A 207 -13.14 -3.34 -1.22
CA HIS A 207 -13.28 -2.46 -2.37
C HIS A 207 -13.17 -3.26 -3.67
N PRO A 208 -13.93 -2.96 -4.74
CA PRO A 208 -13.88 -3.72 -6.00
C PRO A 208 -12.47 -3.89 -6.57
N THR A 209 -11.66 -2.85 -6.58
CA THR A 209 -10.26 -2.91 -7.04
C THR A 209 -9.42 -3.86 -6.18
N ALA A 210 -9.58 -3.83 -4.87
CA ALA A 210 -8.85 -4.74 -3.97
C ALA A 210 -9.26 -6.20 -4.20
N ILE A 211 -10.55 -6.48 -4.39
CA ILE A 211 -11.07 -7.82 -4.73
C ILE A 211 -10.47 -8.29 -6.06
N MET A 212 -10.53 -7.46 -7.09
CA MET A 212 -10.01 -7.77 -8.42
C MET A 212 -8.51 -8.08 -8.37
N THR A 213 -7.71 -7.24 -7.71
CA THR A 213 -6.25 -7.42 -7.65
C THR A 213 -5.85 -8.64 -6.85
N THR A 214 -6.57 -8.96 -5.77
CA THR A 214 -6.38 -10.18 -4.99
C THR A 214 -6.67 -11.42 -5.83
N LEU A 215 -7.81 -11.47 -6.52
CA LEU A 215 -8.18 -12.59 -7.38
C LEU A 215 -7.22 -12.74 -8.57
N ALA A 216 -6.82 -11.64 -9.20
CA ALA A 216 -5.83 -11.65 -10.28
C ALA A 216 -4.46 -12.16 -9.81
N GLY A 217 -4.06 -11.82 -8.58
CA GLY A 217 -2.85 -12.34 -7.96
C GLY A 217 -2.90 -13.86 -7.81
N ILE A 218 -4.01 -14.40 -7.30
CA ILE A 218 -4.19 -15.85 -7.14
C ILE A 218 -4.22 -16.55 -8.51
N LYS A 219 -4.95 -16.01 -9.49
CA LYS A 219 -5.03 -16.60 -10.85
C LYS A 219 -3.66 -16.76 -11.52
N LYS A 220 -2.70 -15.91 -11.20
CA LYS A 220 -1.32 -15.97 -11.73
C LYS A 220 -0.39 -16.88 -10.91
N THR A 221 -0.85 -17.47 -9.82
CA THR A 221 -0.07 -18.50 -9.13
C THR A 221 -0.30 -19.85 -9.80
N GLU A 222 0.70 -20.74 -9.72
CA GLU A 222 0.54 -22.10 -10.22
C GLU A 222 -0.45 -22.88 -9.34
N HIS A 223 -1.67 -23.12 -9.84
CA HIS A 223 -2.66 -23.97 -9.18
C HIS A 223 -3.50 -24.70 -10.24
N GLU A 224 -3.88 -25.93 -9.95
CA GLU A 224 -4.72 -26.76 -10.83
C GLU A 224 -6.22 -26.66 -10.50
N GLY A 225 -6.57 -26.00 -9.43
CA GLY A 225 -7.94 -25.94 -8.92
C GLY A 225 -8.71 -24.69 -9.37
N ARG A 226 -9.99 -24.66 -9.05
CA ARG A 226 -10.84 -23.48 -9.20
C ARG A 226 -10.74 -22.58 -7.96
N ILE A 227 -10.90 -21.28 -8.17
CA ILE A 227 -11.02 -20.30 -7.11
C ILE A 227 -12.50 -20.14 -6.75
N ILE A 228 -12.82 -20.23 -5.46
CA ILE A 228 -14.15 -19.92 -4.93
C ILE A 228 -13.98 -18.71 -4.01
N ALA A 229 -14.53 -17.56 -4.44
CA ALA A 229 -14.55 -16.34 -3.64
C ALA A 229 -15.87 -16.23 -2.88
N VAL A 230 -15.80 -16.12 -1.55
CA VAL A 230 -16.95 -15.83 -0.69
C VAL A 230 -16.81 -14.39 -0.22
N ILE A 231 -17.77 -13.53 -0.56
CA ILE A 231 -17.66 -12.09 -0.35
C ILE A 231 -18.84 -11.60 0.50
N GLU A 232 -18.53 -10.83 1.55
CA GLU A 232 -19.51 -10.10 2.35
C GLU A 232 -19.34 -8.59 2.10
N PRO A 233 -20.25 -7.91 1.37
CA PRO A 233 -20.22 -6.46 1.15
C PRO A 233 -20.54 -5.73 2.46
N ARG A 234 -19.53 -5.24 3.16
CA ARG A 234 -19.65 -4.77 4.54
C ARG A 234 -19.35 -3.29 4.75
N SER A 235 -18.51 -2.68 3.91
CA SER A 235 -18.18 -1.26 4.02
C SER A 235 -19.40 -0.36 3.76
N ASN A 236 -19.37 0.87 4.26
CA ASN A 236 -20.45 1.84 4.04
C ASN A 236 -20.66 2.09 2.55
N THR A 237 -19.61 2.30 1.79
CA THR A 237 -19.65 2.49 0.33
C THR A 237 -20.32 1.31 -0.38
N MET A 238 -20.01 0.08 0.02
CA MET A 238 -20.62 -1.13 -0.54
C MET A 238 -22.10 -1.26 -0.18
N LYS A 239 -22.46 -0.94 1.06
CA LYS A 239 -23.88 -0.96 1.54
C LYS A 239 -24.74 0.07 0.83
N LEU A 240 -24.20 1.24 0.51
CA LEU A 240 -24.89 2.29 -0.25
C LEU A 240 -25.15 1.88 -1.70
N GLY A 241 -24.50 0.81 -2.19
CA GLY A 241 -24.69 0.28 -3.54
C GLY A 241 -24.04 1.12 -4.64
N SER A 242 -23.28 2.16 -4.29
CA SER A 242 -22.58 3.03 -5.25
C SER A 242 -21.56 2.27 -6.12
N MET A 243 -21.02 1.17 -5.61
CA MET A 243 -20.04 0.31 -6.29
C MET A 243 -20.58 -1.03 -6.81
N LYS A 244 -21.92 -1.16 -6.95
CA LYS A 244 -22.55 -2.45 -7.35
C LYS A 244 -22.05 -2.96 -8.70
N LYS A 245 -21.88 -2.07 -9.67
CA LYS A 245 -21.45 -2.41 -11.03
C LYS A 245 -19.98 -2.82 -11.05
N GLU A 246 -19.15 -2.07 -10.35
CA GLU A 246 -17.71 -2.30 -10.19
C GLU A 246 -17.45 -3.63 -9.47
N LEU A 247 -18.24 -3.94 -8.42
CA LEU A 247 -18.16 -5.22 -7.72
C LEU A 247 -18.42 -6.41 -8.64
N ILE A 248 -19.48 -6.33 -9.46
CA ILE A 248 -19.77 -7.40 -10.42
C ILE A 248 -18.61 -7.57 -11.41
N ASN A 249 -18.02 -6.49 -11.87
CA ASN A 249 -16.90 -6.54 -12.81
C ASN A 249 -15.61 -7.08 -12.15
N SER A 250 -15.39 -6.84 -10.87
CA SER A 250 -14.22 -7.34 -10.13
C SER A 250 -14.18 -8.85 -9.96
N LEU A 251 -15.30 -9.55 -10.25
CA LEU A 251 -15.46 -11.00 -10.11
C LEU A 251 -15.34 -11.76 -11.45
N LYS A 252 -15.18 -11.08 -12.56
CA LYS A 252 -14.99 -11.67 -13.91
C LYS A 252 -13.52 -11.98 -14.15
#